data_633e9d4d9e4f77196b524a449b744317
#
_entry.id   633e9d4d9e4f77196b524a449b744317
#
_cell.length_a   1.000
_cell.length_b   1.000
_cell.length_c   1.000
_cell.angle_alpha   90.00
_cell.angle_beta   90.00
_cell.angle_gamma   90.00
#
_symmetry.space_group_name_H-M   'P 1'
#
loop_
_entity.id
_entity.type
_entity.pdbx_description
1 polymer ?
#
loop_
_entity_poly.entity_id
_entity_poly.type
_entity_poly.pdbx_seq_one_letter_code
_entity_poly.pdbx_strand_id
1 'polypeptide(L)'
;TMDAENKQYYAKWSSTPISYPIVYTLNDGSPAGHPASNPAANLTSYTVLTNGSGNISLLPASRNGYTFEGWYDNAAFSGSPITSFPAMDAAAKTFYAKWSAPNNYTVTYSLNDGTPAGHPATNPNSVTSYTVLDPNVTLSPATRTGYDFEGWYDNAALSGTPITGFPASDAANKHFYAKWSAAKNYTVQWNLNDATPAGHPATNPNTVSNYTVEDADITISPATRTGYGFLGWYDNASLTGSPVTSIRTMDAENKQYYAKWSSTPISYPIVYTLNDVSPAGHPATNPAANLTSYTVLTNGSGNISLLPASRNGYTFEGWYDNASFTGAPITGFPAMDAEAKHYYAKWSVANTYTVAYTLNDGTPAGHPATNP
;
A
#
# COMPACT_ATOMS: atom_id res chain seq x y z
N THR A 1 -9.79 -121.32 -24.24
CA THR A 1 -9.58 -120.64 -25.52
C THR A 1 -9.28 -119.18 -25.23
N MET A 2 -8.00 -118.78 -25.48
CA MET A 2 -7.66 -117.36 -25.47
C MET A 2 -8.16 -116.76 -26.79
N ASP A 3 -9.05 -115.87 -26.66
CA ASP A 3 -9.60 -115.05 -27.79
C ASP A 3 -8.54 -114.10 -28.25
N ALA A 4 -7.80 -114.47 -29.31
CA ALA A 4 -6.82 -113.63 -29.91
C ALA A 4 -7.42 -112.76 -31.01
N GLU A 5 -8.33 -111.91 -30.66
CA GLU A 5 -8.85 -110.94 -31.58
C GLU A 5 -8.09 -109.61 -31.43
N ASN A 6 -7.69 -109.08 -32.59
CA ASN A 6 -7.10 -107.79 -32.65
C ASN A 6 -8.17 -106.73 -32.29
N LYS A 7 -8.14 -106.24 -31.03
CA LYS A 7 -9.11 -105.26 -30.58
C LYS A 7 -8.59 -103.86 -30.93
N GLN A 8 -9.31 -103.10 -31.71
CA GLN A 8 -9.04 -101.75 -32.11
C GLN A 8 -9.91 -100.81 -31.23
N TYR A 9 -9.28 -99.96 -30.46
CA TYR A 9 -9.95 -99.00 -29.59
C TYR A 9 -9.88 -97.61 -30.26
N TYR A 10 -11.06 -96.89 -30.29
CA TYR A 10 -11.13 -95.52 -30.79
C TYR A 10 -11.38 -94.56 -29.66
N ALA A 11 -10.50 -93.57 -29.54
CA ALA A 11 -10.71 -92.51 -28.58
C ALA A 11 -11.69 -91.46 -29.17
N LYS A 12 -12.72 -91.12 -28.41
CA LYS A 12 -13.68 -90.05 -28.78
C LYS A 12 -13.34 -88.81 -27.99
N TRP A 13 -13.03 -87.76 -28.65
CA TRP A 13 -12.74 -86.48 -28.03
C TRP A 13 -13.92 -85.54 -28.14
N SER A 14 -14.05 -84.53 -27.15
CA SER A 14 -15.02 -83.44 -27.21
C SER A 14 -14.68 -82.54 -28.37
N SER A 15 -15.70 -82.10 -29.12
CA SER A 15 -15.56 -81.11 -30.18
C SER A 15 -15.37 -79.69 -29.66
N THR A 16 -15.65 -79.42 -28.37
CA THR A 16 -15.45 -78.15 -27.69
C THR A 16 -14.22 -78.17 -26.82
N PRO A 17 -13.28 -77.26 -27.02
CA PRO A 17 -12.11 -77.16 -26.16
C PRO A 17 -12.50 -76.87 -24.71
N ILE A 18 -11.73 -77.40 -23.77
CA ILE A 18 -11.89 -77.13 -22.34
C ILE A 18 -11.54 -75.65 -22.08
N SER A 19 -12.41 -74.96 -21.33
CA SER A 19 -12.16 -73.56 -20.89
C SER A 19 -11.47 -73.58 -19.53
N TYR A 20 -10.39 -72.79 -19.41
CA TYR A 20 -9.62 -72.61 -18.19
C TYR A 20 -9.84 -71.21 -17.63
N PRO A 21 -10.23 -71.06 -16.36
CA PRO A 21 -10.47 -69.73 -15.76
C PRO A 21 -9.12 -68.98 -15.54
N ILE A 22 -9.23 -67.65 -15.65
CA ILE A 22 -8.19 -66.68 -15.24
C ILE A 22 -8.75 -65.85 -14.13
N VAL A 23 -8.10 -65.82 -12.98
CA VAL A 23 -8.47 -65.00 -11.81
C VAL A 23 -7.42 -63.90 -11.63
N TYR A 24 -7.89 -62.70 -11.39
CA TYR A 24 -7.06 -61.53 -11.09
C TYR A 24 -7.33 -61.06 -9.66
N THR A 25 -6.30 -61.13 -8.83
CA THR A 25 -6.29 -60.56 -7.48
C THR A 25 -5.64 -59.19 -7.52
N LEU A 26 -6.41 -58.12 -7.38
CA LEU A 26 -5.95 -56.75 -7.59
C LEU A 26 -5.13 -56.20 -6.43
N ASN A 27 -5.17 -56.83 -5.25
CA ASN A 27 -4.40 -56.45 -4.05
C ASN A 27 -4.60 -54.97 -3.67
N ASP A 28 -5.80 -54.45 -3.80
CA ASP A 28 -6.16 -53.05 -3.55
C ASP A 28 -6.92 -52.84 -2.23
N GLY A 29 -7.01 -53.85 -1.40
CA GLY A 29 -7.71 -53.77 -0.11
C GLY A 29 -6.99 -52.93 0.94
N SER A 30 -5.71 -52.65 0.73
CA SER A 30 -4.91 -51.79 1.65
C SER A 30 -4.02 -50.86 0.88
N PRO A 31 -4.05 -49.56 1.19
CA PRO A 31 -5.04 -48.88 2.05
C PRO A 31 -6.42 -48.88 1.38
N ALA A 32 -7.45 -48.90 2.21
CA ALA A 32 -8.86 -48.89 1.75
C ALA A 32 -9.21 -47.56 1.04
N GLY A 33 -10.19 -47.61 0.13
CA GLY A 33 -10.66 -46.41 -0.58
C GLY A 33 -9.92 -46.09 -1.90
N HIS A 34 -8.94 -46.92 -2.31
CA HIS A 34 -8.21 -46.78 -3.56
C HIS A 34 -8.35 -48.04 -4.42
N PRO A 35 -9.53 -48.26 -5.01
CA PRO A 35 -9.79 -49.49 -5.79
C PRO A 35 -8.93 -49.51 -7.05
N ALA A 36 -8.52 -50.71 -7.41
CA ALA A 36 -7.83 -50.98 -8.66
C ALA A 36 -8.83 -51.49 -9.72
N SER A 37 -8.47 -51.33 -10.98
CA SER A 37 -9.23 -51.83 -12.11
C SER A 37 -8.36 -52.74 -12.98
N ASN A 38 -8.90 -53.89 -13.28
CA ASN A 38 -8.36 -54.76 -14.32
C ASN A 38 -8.96 -54.36 -15.66
N PRO A 39 -8.15 -54.14 -16.72
CA PRO A 39 -8.70 -53.86 -18.06
C PRO A 39 -9.69 -54.93 -18.53
N ALA A 40 -10.83 -54.51 -19.08
CA ALA A 40 -11.85 -55.43 -19.62
C ALA A 40 -11.31 -56.33 -20.77
N ALA A 41 -10.20 -55.92 -21.39
CA ALA A 41 -9.53 -56.71 -22.43
C ALA A 41 -8.69 -57.87 -21.88
N ASN A 42 -8.41 -57.92 -20.58
CA ASN A 42 -7.82 -59.10 -19.92
C ASN A 42 -8.88 -60.17 -19.84
N LEU A 43 -8.57 -61.36 -20.43
CA LEU A 43 -9.50 -62.46 -20.49
C LEU A 43 -9.77 -63.03 -19.10
N THR A 44 -10.99 -63.45 -18.83
CA THR A 44 -11.38 -64.17 -17.60
C THR A 44 -11.37 -65.69 -17.75
N SER A 45 -11.22 -66.17 -19.01
CA SER A 45 -10.99 -67.58 -19.31
C SER A 45 -10.36 -67.75 -20.69
N TYR A 46 -9.78 -68.92 -20.94
CA TYR A 46 -9.16 -69.22 -22.22
C TYR A 46 -9.29 -70.72 -22.52
N THR A 47 -8.99 -71.07 -23.78
CA THR A 47 -8.85 -72.48 -24.24
C THR A 47 -7.50 -72.62 -24.91
N VAL A 48 -7.03 -73.83 -25.15
CA VAL A 48 -5.76 -74.08 -25.88
C VAL A 48 -5.75 -73.49 -27.30
N LEU A 49 -6.91 -73.13 -27.86
CA LEU A 49 -7.02 -72.49 -29.17
C LEU A 49 -7.08 -70.98 -29.08
N THR A 50 -7.10 -70.37 -27.89
CA THR A 50 -7.10 -68.94 -27.73
C THR A 50 -5.85 -68.32 -28.38
N ASN A 51 -6.01 -67.21 -29.07
CA ASN A 51 -4.95 -66.52 -29.80
C ASN A 51 -4.18 -67.48 -30.73
N GLY A 52 -4.89 -68.41 -31.37
CA GLY A 52 -4.29 -69.43 -32.29
C GLY A 52 -3.26 -70.31 -31.59
N SER A 53 -3.46 -70.68 -30.33
CA SER A 53 -2.56 -71.43 -29.48
C SER A 53 -1.24 -70.70 -29.12
N GLY A 54 -1.15 -69.38 -29.41
CA GLY A 54 -0.03 -68.56 -29.01
C GLY A 54 -0.13 -68.02 -27.58
N ASN A 55 0.67 -67.03 -27.28
CA ASN A 55 0.68 -66.40 -25.98
C ASN A 55 -0.52 -65.45 -25.78
N ILE A 56 -1.11 -65.51 -24.59
CA ILE A 56 -2.13 -64.60 -24.12
C ILE A 56 -1.45 -63.47 -23.33
N SER A 57 -1.56 -62.21 -23.81
CA SER A 57 -0.98 -61.05 -23.17
C SER A 57 -1.80 -60.60 -21.97
N LEU A 58 -1.11 -60.13 -20.94
CA LEU A 58 -1.69 -59.51 -19.75
C LEU A 58 -1.49 -58.03 -19.80
N LEU A 59 -2.58 -57.24 -19.89
CA LEU A 59 -2.53 -55.78 -19.85
C LEU A 59 -2.39 -55.28 -18.41
N PRO A 60 -1.66 -54.20 -18.17
CA PRO A 60 -1.44 -53.65 -16.85
C PRO A 60 -2.78 -53.19 -16.20
N ALA A 61 -2.94 -53.46 -14.91
CA ALA A 61 -4.02 -52.92 -14.11
C ALA A 61 -3.76 -51.45 -13.78
N SER A 62 -4.77 -50.71 -13.40
CA SER A 62 -4.68 -49.34 -12.94
C SER A 62 -5.18 -49.16 -11.51
N ARG A 63 -4.50 -48.31 -10.74
CA ARG A 63 -4.89 -47.91 -9.39
C ARG A 63 -4.50 -46.44 -9.19
N ASN A 64 -5.49 -45.61 -8.84
CA ASN A 64 -5.25 -44.17 -8.71
C ASN A 64 -4.20 -43.87 -7.63
N GLY A 65 -3.18 -43.12 -8.00
CA GLY A 65 -2.09 -42.75 -7.09
C GLY A 65 -1.02 -43.82 -6.88
N TYR A 66 -1.01 -44.91 -7.65
CA TYR A 66 -0.05 -46.01 -7.56
C TYR A 66 0.50 -46.34 -8.94
N THR A 67 1.71 -46.83 -8.99
CA THR A 67 2.32 -47.39 -10.20
C THR A 67 2.17 -48.92 -10.19
N PHE A 68 1.67 -49.47 -11.30
CA PHE A 68 1.58 -50.91 -11.49
C PHE A 68 2.99 -51.50 -11.72
N GLU A 69 3.43 -52.42 -10.84
CA GLU A 69 4.75 -53.08 -10.93
C GLU A 69 4.71 -54.40 -11.66
N GLY A 70 3.52 -54.92 -11.94
CA GLY A 70 3.33 -56.13 -12.74
C GLY A 70 2.36 -57.15 -12.17
N TRP A 71 2.02 -58.15 -13.01
CA TRP A 71 1.30 -59.35 -12.60
C TRP A 71 2.29 -60.42 -12.12
N TYR A 72 1.97 -61.14 -11.06
CA TYR A 72 2.72 -62.26 -10.50
C TYR A 72 1.82 -63.50 -10.37
N ASP A 73 2.35 -64.71 -10.51
CA ASP A 73 1.61 -65.99 -10.31
C ASP A 73 1.55 -66.44 -8.85
N ASN A 74 2.10 -65.63 -7.94
CA ASN A 74 2.12 -65.95 -6.52
C ASN A 74 1.90 -64.69 -5.66
N ALA A 75 1.25 -64.87 -4.52
CA ALA A 75 0.95 -63.76 -3.60
C ALA A 75 2.17 -63.16 -2.88
N ALA A 76 3.33 -63.82 -2.93
CA ALA A 76 4.58 -63.32 -2.35
C ALA A 76 5.33 -62.36 -3.30
N PHE A 77 4.82 -62.18 -4.55
CA PHE A 77 5.46 -61.36 -5.59
C PHE A 77 6.94 -61.77 -5.86
N SER A 78 7.24 -63.09 -5.74
CA SER A 78 8.55 -63.60 -6.03
C SER A 78 8.71 -63.91 -7.53
N GLY A 79 9.94 -63.83 -8.03
CA GLY A 79 10.25 -64.01 -9.45
C GLY A 79 10.10 -62.67 -10.26
N SER A 80 9.96 -62.82 -11.57
CA SER A 80 9.77 -61.70 -12.49
C SER A 80 8.30 -61.47 -12.80
N PRO A 81 7.89 -60.24 -13.09
CA PRO A 81 6.54 -59.96 -13.54
C PRO A 81 6.15 -60.70 -14.81
N ILE A 82 4.94 -61.17 -14.89
CA ILE A 82 4.39 -61.92 -16.02
C ILE A 82 3.62 -60.95 -16.94
N THR A 83 4.01 -60.89 -18.19
CA THR A 83 3.37 -60.07 -19.23
C THR A 83 2.52 -60.86 -20.19
N SER A 84 2.73 -62.19 -20.25
CA SER A 84 1.95 -63.14 -21.08
C SER A 84 2.18 -64.56 -20.61
N PHE A 85 1.31 -65.48 -21.02
CA PHE A 85 1.44 -66.92 -20.81
C PHE A 85 0.94 -67.71 -22.00
N PRO A 86 1.45 -68.92 -22.28
CA PRO A 86 0.99 -69.74 -23.39
C PRO A 86 -0.42 -70.31 -23.22
N ALA A 87 -1.25 -70.23 -24.26
CA ALA A 87 -2.57 -70.86 -24.25
C ALA A 87 -2.47 -72.38 -24.11
N MET A 88 -1.39 -72.97 -24.54
CA MET A 88 -1.09 -74.40 -24.46
C MET A 88 -0.79 -74.91 -23.04
N ASP A 89 -0.65 -74.05 -22.05
CA ASP A 89 -0.49 -74.44 -20.64
C ASP A 89 -1.66 -75.26 -20.10
N ALA A 90 -2.85 -75.08 -20.68
CA ALA A 90 -4.04 -75.86 -20.38
C ALA A 90 -4.36 -75.98 -18.87
N ALA A 91 -4.25 -74.88 -18.12
CA ALA A 91 -4.46 -74.86 -16.67
C ALA A 91 -5.08 -73.55 -16.22
N ALA A 92 -5.88 -73.61 -15.12
CA ALA A 92 -6.36 -72.39 -14.47
C ALA A 92 -5.21 -71.47 -14.08
N LYS A 93 -5.38 -70.18 -14.24
CA LYS A 93 -4.37 -69.15 -13.92
C LYS A 93 -4.90 -68.22 -12.84
N THR A 94 -4.01 -67.85 -11.90
CA THR A 94 -4.29 -66.77 -10.92
C THR A 94 -3.13 -65.77 -10.98
N PHE A 95 -3.47 -64.50 -11.16
CA PHE A 95 -2.48 -63.42 -11.21
C PHE A 95 -2.73 -62.42 -10.10
N TYR A 96 -1.66 -61.94 -9.46
CA TYR A 96 -1.67 -60.98 -8.36
C TYR A 96 -1.04 -59.69 -8.84
N ALA A 97 -1.79 -58.59 -8.74
CA ALA A 97 -1.26 -57.27 -9.04
C ALA A 97 -0.29 -56.79 -7.95
N LYS A 98 0.87 -56.31 -8.34
CA LYS A 98 1.81 -55.65 -7.45
C LYS A 98 1.83 -54.17 -7.72
N TRP A 99 1.79 -53.35 -6.65
CA TRP A 99 1.74 -51.91 -6.68
C TRP A 99 2.97 -51.30 -5.97
N SER A 100 3.42 -50.14 -6.44
CA SER A 100 4.40 -49.29 -5.74
C SER A 100 3.86 -48.80 -4.39
N ALA A 101 4.70 -48.12 -3.61
CA ALA A 101 4.21 -47.16 -2.62
C ALA A 101 3.36 -46.05 -3.30
N PRO A 102 2.51 -45.33 -2.58
CA PRO A 102 1.76 -44.23 -3.15
C PRO A 102 2.69 -43.23 -3.85
N ASN A 103 2.28 -42.79 -5.05
CA ASN A 103 3.05 -41.81 -5.82
C ASN A 103 3.01 -40.45 -5.10
N ASN A 104 4.13 -39.75 -5.13
CA ASN A 104 4.26 -38.41 -4.57
C ASN A 104 4.04 -37.37 -5.67
N TYR A 105 3.15 -36.39 -5.42
CA TYR A 105 2.79 -35.31 -6.34
C TYR A 105 3.25 -33.99 -5.76
N THR A 106 3.80 -33.12 -6.59
CA THR A 106 4.29 -31.79 -6.19
C THR A 106 3.18 -30.75 -6.15
N VAL A 107 3.27 -29.79 -5.21
CA VAL A 107 2.46 -28.58 -5.16
C VAL A 107 3.37 -27.38 -5.22
N THR A 108 3.14 -26.50 -6.18
CA THR A 108 3.94 -25.30 -6.40
C THR A 108 3.05 -24.07 -6.49
N TYR A 109 3.63 -22.89 -6.20
CA TYR A 109 2.90 -21.63 -6.13
C TYR A 109 3.64 -20.53 -6.87
N SER A 110 2.93 -19.78 -7.72
CA SER A 110 3.38 -18.54 -8.33
C SER A 110 2.62 -17.39 -7.68
N LEU A 111 3.32 -16.52 -6.97
CA LEU A 111 2.70 -15.41 -6.25
C LEU A 111 2.32 -14.23 -7.14
N ASN A 112 2.85 -14.17 -8.38
CA ASN A 112 2.57 -13.11 -9.35
C ASN A 112 2.79 -11.70 -8.77
N ASP A 113 3.81 -11.54 -7.93
CA ASP A 113 4.15 -10.31 -7.21
C ASP A 113 5.35 -9.57 -7.81
N GLY A 114 5.86 -10.04 -8.94
CA GLY A 114 7.00 -9.42 -9.63
C GLY A 114 6.68 -8.08 -10.28
N THR A 115 5.41 -7.74 -10.45
CA THR A 115 4.95 -6.49 -11.09
C THR A 115 3.78 -5.89 -10.32
N PRO A 116 3.87 -4.64 -9.86
CA PRO A 116 5.10 -3.84 -9.81
C PRO A 116 6.13 -4.41 -8.84
N ALA A 117 7.41 -4.17 -9.12
CA ALA A 117 8.51 -4.61 -8.26
C ALA A 117 8.48 -3.90 -6.89
N GLY A 118 9.03 -4.54 -5.86
CA GLY A 118 9.13 -3.95 -4.52
C GLY A 118 7.93 -4.24 -3.59
N HIS A 119 6.94 -5.00 -4.06
CA HIS A 119 5.74 -5.35 -3.28
C HIS A 119 5.62 -6.89 -3.15
N PRO A 120 6.51 -7.55 -2.40
CA PRO A 120 6.52 -9.00 -2.29
C PRO A 120 5.24 -9.51 -1.60
N ALA A 121 4.75 -10.63 -2.10
CA ALA A 121 3.64 -11.35 -1.49
C ALA A 121 4.14 -12.44 -0.54
N THR A 122 3.31 -12.83 0.40
CA THR A 122 3.55 -13.93 1.33
C THR A 122 2.54 -15.04 1.10
N ASN A 123 3.04 -16.26 0.88
CA ASN A 123 2.22 -17.46 0.80
C ASN A 123 2.17 -18.17 2.16
N PRO A 124 1.01 -18.31 2.79
CA PRO A 124 0.87 -19.06 4.04
C PRO A 124 0.79 -20.58 3.84
N ASN A 125 0.64 -21.06 2.58
CA ASN A 125 0.48 -22.47 2.29
C ASN A 125 1.83 -23.19 2.33
N SER A 126 1.96 -24.20 3.17
CA SER A 126 3.18 -24.96 3.40
C SER A 126 3.25 -26.31 2.67
N VAL A 127 2.13 -26.76 2.09
CA VAL A 127 2.09 -28.03 1.37
C VAL A 127 2.85 -27.91 0.05
N THR A 128 3.94 -28.65 -0.09
CA THR A 128 4.77 -28.72 -1.30
C THR A 128 4.71 -30.06 -2.02
N SER A 129 4.14 -31.09 -1.38
CA SER A 129 3.90 -32.40 -1.96
C SER A 129 2.79 -33.12 -1.22
N TYR A 130 2.18 -34.11 -1.88
CA TYR A 130 1.12 -34.96 -1.32
C TYR A 130 1.07 -36.30 -2.02
N THR A 131 0.39 -37.25 -1.41
CA THR A 131 0.00 -38.55 -1.96
C THR A 131 -1.51 -38.70 -1.92
N VAL A 132 -2.05 -39.71 -2.57
CA VAL A 132 -3.51 -40.03 -2.50
C VAL A 132 -3.99 -40.41 -1.11
N LEU A 133 -3.11 -40.67 -0.16
CA LEU A 133 -3.44 -41.03 1.23
C LEU A 133 -3.55 -39.82 2.15
N ASP A 134 -3.12 -38.66 1.70
CA ASP A 134 -3.16 -37.44 2.50
C ASP A 134 -4.60 -36.88 2.54
N PRO A 135 -4.93 -36.07 3.54
CA PRO A 135 -6.20 -35.36 3.56
C PRO A 135 -6.30 -34.36 2.39
N ASN A 136 -7.54 -33.97 2.06
CA ASN A 136 -7.76 -32.90 1.10
C ASN A 136 -7.05 -31.62 1.54
N VAL A 137 -6.42 -30.93 0.60
CA VAL A 137 -5.67 -29.70 0.85
C VAL A 137 -6.60 -28.49 0.72
N THR A 138 -6.60 -27.64 1.75
CA THR A 138 -7.26 -26.33 1.71
C THR A 138 -6.19 -25.27 1.45
N LEU A 139 -6.47 -24.31 0.55
CA LEU A 139 -5.59 -23.21 0.22
C LEU A 139 -5.98 -21.96 1.00
N SER A 140 -5.07 -21.49 1.83
CA SER A 140 -5.20 -20.21 2.53
C SER A 140 -4.87 -19.03 1.61
N PRO A 141 -5.54 -17.87 1.76
CA PRO A 141 -5.26 -16.68 0.95
C PRO A 141 -3.83 -16.18 1.19
N ALA A 142 -3.15 -15.78 0.11
CA ALA A 142 -1.88 -15.07 0.19
C ALA A 142 -2.10 -13.61 0.57
N THR A 143 -1.05 -12.93 1.04
CA THR A 143 -1.08 -11.50 1.39
C THR A 143 -0.06 -10.71 0.61
N ARG A 144 -0.42 -9.47 0.22
CA ARG A 144 0.45 -8.53 -0.46
C ARG A 144 0.07 -7.11 -0.02
N THR A 145 1.04 -6.36 0.50
CA THR A 145 0.80 -5.01 0.99
C THR A 145 0.23 -4.12 -0.11
N GLY A 146 -0.89 -3.47 0.17
CA GLY A 146 -1.54 -2.56 -0.77
C GLY A 146 -2.41 -3.21 -1.84
N TYR A 147 -2.64 -4.53 -1.78
CA TYR A 147 -3.46 -5.27 -2.74
C TYR A 147 -4.46 -6.17 -2.03
N ASP A 148 -5.58 -6.45 -2.66
CA ASP A 148 -6.51 -7.48 -2.22
C ASP A 148 -6.22 -8.79 -2.97
N PHE A 149 -6.27 -9.90 -2.25
CA PHE A 149 -6.14 -11.23 -2.83
C PHE A 149 -7.45 -11.65 -3.48
N GLU A 150 -7.44 -11.89 -4.80
CA GLU A 150 -8.63 -12.29 -5.57
C GLU A 150 -8.77 -13.81 -5.72
N GLY A 151 -7.78 -14.59 -5.29
CA GLY A 151 -7.85 -16.04 -5.26
C GLY A 151 -6.65 -16.75 -5.86
N TRP A 152 -6.63 -18.08 -5.64
CA TRP A 152 -5.72 -18.99 -6.32
C TRP A 152 -6.35 -19.51 -7.60
N TYR A 153 -5.58 -19.65 -8.67
CA TYR A 153 -5.99 -20.21 -9.96
C TYR A 153 -5.06 -21.34 -10.36
N ASP A 154 -5.55 -22.33 -11.09
CA ASP A 154 -4.77 -23.47 -11.61
C ASP A 154 -4.15 -23.21 -12.98
N ASN A 155 -4.26 -21.99 -13.49
CA ASN A 155 -3.75 -21.58 -14.79
C ASN A 155 -3.15 -20.18 -14.75
N ALA A 156 -2.11 -19.95 -15.54
CA ALA A 156 -1.38 -18.69 -15.62
C ALA A 156 -2.21 -17.54 -16.22
N ALA A 157 -3.32 -17.84 -16.92
CA ALA A 157 -4.23 -16.84 -17.47
C ALA A 157 -5.16 -16.25 -16.39
N LEU A 158 -5.14 -16.78 -15.14
CA LEU A 158 -5.96 -16.35 -14.02
C LEU A 158 -7.45 -16.30 -14.36
N SER A 159 -7.91 -17.26 -15.15
CA SER A 159 -9.28 -17.37 -15.66
C SER A 159 -10.06 -18.50 -15.00
N GLY A 160 -11.39 -18.40 -15.01
CA GLY A 160 -12.29 -19.35 -14.35
C GLY A 160 -12.64 -18.91 -12.93
N THR A 161 -12.99 -19.88 -12.08
CA THR A 161 -13.31 -19.65 -10.66
C THR A 161 -12.07 -19.86 -9.80
N PRO A 162 -11.87 -19.06 -8.74
CA PRO A 162 -10.78 -19.26 -7.79
C PRO A 162 -10.89 -20.63 -7.10
N ILE A 163 -9.75 -21.26 -6.85
CA ILE A 163 -9.62 -22.56 -6.19
C ILE A 163 -9.33 -22.36 -4.72
N THR A 164 -10.13 -23.00 -3.87
CA THR A 164 -9.97 -22.92 -2.41
C THR A 164 -9.32 -24.18 -1.80
N GLY A 165 -9.06 -25.17 -2.63
CA GLY A 165 -8.44 -26.43 -2.23
C GLY A 165 -8.59 -27.51 -3.31
N PHE A 166 -8.06 -28.69 -3.06
CA PHE A 166 -8.15 -29.83 -3.96
C PHE A 166 -8.16 -31.15 -3.18
N PRO A 167 -8.82 -32.18 -3.71
CA PRO A 167 -8.78 -33.50 -3.10
C PRO A 167 -7.44 -34.21 -3.40
N ALA A 168 -6.91 -34.90 -2.43
CA ALA A 168 -5.69 -35.71 -2.61
C ALA A 168 -5.87 -36.81 -3.67
N SER A 169 -7.11 -37.27 -3.89
CA SER A 169 -7.46 -38.26 -4.91
C SER A 169 -7.27 -37.78 -6.36
N ASP A 170 -6.96 -36.50 -6.59
CA ASP A 170 -6.64 -36.00 -7.95
C ASP A 170 -5.39 -36.65 -8.54
N ALA A 171 -4.47 -37.11 -7.69
CA ALA A 171 -3.28 -37.85 -8.09
C ALA A 171 -2.48 -37.18 -9.24
N ALA A 172 -2.25 -35.88 -9.12
CA ALA A 172 -1.56 -35.08 -10.15
C ALA A 172 -0.75 -33.94 -9.50
N ASN A 173 0.33 -33.55 -10.16
CA ASN A 173 1.07 -32.35 -9.76
C ASN A 173 0.15 -31.12 -9.84
N LYS A 174 0.27 -30.20 -8.88
CA LYS A 174 -0.50 -28.97 -8.80
C LYS A 174 0.40 -27.74 -8.91
N HIS A 175 -0.09 -26.73 -9.60
CA HIS A 175 0.53 -25.43 -9.66
C HIS A 175 -0.55 -24.35 -9.51
N PHE A 176 -0.41 -23.48 -8.52
CA PHE A 176 -1.38 -22.43 -8.23
C PHE A 176 -0.77 -21.04 -8.46
N TYR A 177 -1.56 -20.15 -9.05
CA TYR A 177 -1.21 -18.78 -9.37
C TYR A 177 -2.06 -17.83 -8.55
N ALA A 178 -1.41 -16.94 -7.80
CA ALA A 178 -2.12 -15.88 -7.06
C ALA A 178 -2.63 -14.81 -8.00
N LYS A 179 -3.85 -14.34 -7.79
CA LYS A 179 -4.42 -13.18 -8.46
C LYS A 179 -4.62 -12.05 -7.47
N TRP A 180 -4.26 -10.83 -7.88
CA TRP A 180 -4.32 -9.61 -7.09
C TRP A 180 -5.21 -8.58 -7.76
N SER A 181 -5.86 -7.74 -6.94
CA SER A 181 -6.55 -6.52 -7.40
C SER A 181 -5.55 -5.53 -8.01
N ALA A 182 -6.05 -4.42 -8.57
CA ALA A 182 -5.26 -3.20 -8.70
C ALA A 182 -4.80 -2.72 -7.31
N ALA A 183 -3.76 -1.86 -7.27
CA ALA A 183 -3.31 -1.26 -6.02
C ALA A 183 -4.43 -0.47 -5.35
N LYS A 184 -4.55 -0.61 -4.03
CA LYS A 184 -5.58 0.06 -3.22
C LYS A 184 -5.28 1.54 -3.10
N ASN A 185 -6.33 2.35 -3.15
CA ASN A 185 -6.25 3.78 -2.88
C ASN A 185 -6.40 4.06 -1.38
N TYR A 186 -5.49 4.89 -0.85
CA TYR A 186 -5.49 5.38 0.52
C TYR A 186 -5.69 6.89 0.54
N THR A 187 -6.56 7.39 1.41
CA THR A 187 -6.88 8.81 1.49
C THR A 187 -5.87 9.59 2.32
N VAL A 188 -5.63 10.85 1.95
CA VAL A 188 -4.86 11.82 2.73
C VAL A 188 -5.77 12.99 3.11
N GLN A 189 -5.88 13.25 4.40
CA GLN A 189 -6.66 14.36 4.95
C GLN A 189 -5.76 15.37 5.65
N TRP A 190 -6.06 16.66 5.47
CA TRP A 190 -5.29 17.77 6.02
C TRP A 190 -6.18 18.60 6.96
N ASN A 191 -5.77 18.75 8.20
CA ASN A 191 -6.39 19.64 9.18
C ASN A 191 -5.46 20.80 9.46
N LEU A 192 -5.87 22.00 9.07
CA LEU A 192 -5.06 23.20 9.20
C LEU A 192 -5.01 23.77 10.60
N ASN A 193 -5.92 23.38 11.49
CA ASN A 193 -6.00 23.87 12.88
C ASN A 193 -5.98 25.41 12.97
N ASP A 194 -6.65 26.08 12.05
CA ASP A 194 -6.65 27.54 11.91
C ASP A 194 -7.91 28.23 12.41
N ALA A 195 -8.83 27.47 13.00
CA ALA A 195 -10.10 28.01 13.50
C ALA A 195 -9.93 29.02 14.66
N THR A 196 -8.80 28.96 15.38
CA THR A 196 -8.53 29.81 16.56
C THR A 196 -7.13 30.40 16.49
N PRO A 197 -6.98 31.71 16.58
CA PRO A 197 -8.04 32.74 16.56
C PRO A 197 -8.68 32.84 15.18
N ALA A 198 -9.96 33.18 15.16
CA ALA A 198 -10.71 33.35 13.93
C ALA A 198 -10.16 34.53 13.10
N GLY A 199 -10.36 34.49 11.79
CA GLY A 199 -9.92 35.55 10.88
C GLY A 199 -8.46 35.42 10.38
N HIS A 200 -7.76 34.36 10.74
CA HIS A 200 -6.38 34.06 10.31
C HIS A 200 -6.31 32.71 9.58
N PRO A 201 -6.89 32.58 8.38
CA PRO A 201 -6.94 31.33 7.65
C PRO A 201 -5.54 30.88 7.25
N ALA A 202 -5.34 29.56 7.30
CA ALA A 202 -4.13 28.93 6.81
C ALA A 202 -4.30 28.43 5.38
N THR A 203 -3.19 28.30 4.66
CA THR A 203 -3.13 27.74 3.31
C THR A 203 -2.27 26.49 3.31
N ASN A 204 -2.81 25.41 2.77
CA ASN A 204 -2.08 24.17 2.54
C ASN A 204 -1.59 24.12 1.08
N PRO A 205 -0.28 24.05 0.82
CA PRO A 205 0.24 23.88 -0.53
C PRO A 205 0.18 22.42 -1.01
N ASN A 206 -0.08 21.45 -0.10
CA ASN A 206 -0.14 20.05 -0.45
C ASN A 206 -1.48 19.71 -1.10
N THR A 207 -1.45 19.19 -2.33
CA THR A 207 -2.65 18.86 -3.12
C THR A 207 -3.02 17.38 -3.09
N VAL A 208 -2.15 16.53 -2.51
CA VAL A 208 -2.37 15.10 -2.43
C VAL A 208 -3.56 14.80 -1.53
N SER A 209 -4.56 14.11 -2.09
CA SER A 209 -5.78 13.65 -1.40
C SER A 209 -5.87 12.14 -1.31
N ASN A 210 -5.09 11.42 -2.10
CA ASN A 210 -4.98 9.96 -2.09
C ASN A 210 -3.63 9.50 -2.64
N TYR A 211 -3.29 8.24 -2.40
CA TYR A 211 -2.09 7.58 -2.90
C TYR A 211 -2.28 6.06 -2.91
N THR A 212 -1.39 5.36 -3.61
CA THR A 212 -1.27 3.90 -3.64
C THR A 212 0.13 3.49 -3.19
N VAL A 213 0.34 2.20 -2.94
CA VAL A 213 1.68 1.67 -2.64
C VAL A 213 2.64 1.74 -3.84
N GLU A 214 2.12 1.98 -5.06
CA GLU A 214 2.93 2.09 -6.28
C GLU A 214 3.51 3.49 -6.49
N ASP A 215 3.01 4.48 -5.73
CA ASP A 215 3.54 5.84 -5.78
C ASP A 215 4.87 5.92 -5.03
N ALA A 216 5.73 6.85 -5.45
CA ALA A 216 6.91 7.20 -4.68
C ALA A 216 6.51 7.88 -3.37
N ASP A 217 7.37 7.82 -2.34
CA ASP A 217 7.16 8.55 -1.10
C ASP A 217 6.95 10.05 -1.39
N ILE A 218 5.94 10.65 -0.78
CA ILE A 218 5.46 12.00 -1.08
C ILE A 218 6.03 12.97 -0.04
N THR A 219 6.81 13.96 -0.49
CA THR A 219 7.29 15.04 0.38
C THR A 219 6.14 15.97 0.76
N ILE A 220 6.05 16.34 2.04
CA ILE A 220 5.04 17.25 2.57
C ILE A 220 5.64 18.66 2.69
N SER A 221 5.01 19.62 2.03
CA SER A 221 5.38 21.04 2.11
C SER A 221 4.77 21.72 3.33
N PRO A 222 5.45 22.72 3.94
CA PRO A 222 4.92 23.48 5.05
C PRO A 222 3.68 24.30 4.67
N ALA A 223 2.69 24.35 5.55
CA ALA A 223 1.56 25.25 5.41
C ALA A 223 1.93 26.68 5.82
N THR A 224 1.16 27.67 5.39
CA THR A 224 1.33 29.07 5.76
C THR A 224 0.09 29.60 6.48
N ARG A 225 0.30 30.49 7.46
CA ARG A 225 -0.77 31.18 8.18
C ARG A 225 -0.29 32.58 8.53
N THR A 226 -1.03 33.59 8.11
CA THR A 226 -0.64 34.98 8.33
C THR A 226 -0.44 35.26 9.81
N GLY A 227 0.78 35.73 10.16
CA GLY A 227 1.14 36.10 11.51
C GLY A 227 1.50 34.97 12.46
N TYR A 228 1.60 33.73 11.99
CA TYR A 228 1.96 32.57 12.81
C TYR A 228 3.09 31.77 12.19
N GLY A 229 4.00 31.25 13.01
CA GLY A 229 5.04 30.32 12.59
C GLY A 229 4.51 28.91 12.46
N PHE A 230 4.82 28.26 11.34
CA PHE A 230 4.51 26.84 11.15
C PHE A 230 5.52 25.97 11.90
N LEU A 231 5.07 25.08 12.76
CA LEU A 231 5.89 24.19 13.58
C LEU A 231 5.95 22.75 13.03
N GLY A 232 5.15 22.42 12.02
CA GLY A 232 5.17 21.14 11.36
C GLY A 232 3.79 20.50 11.19
N TRP A 233 3.76 19.47 10.38
CA TRP A 233 2.63 18.55 10.26
C TRP A 233 2.80 17.41 11.26
N TYR A 234 1.72 16.98 11.89
CA TYR A 234 1.67 15.86 12.84
C TYR A 234 0.62 14.83 12.38
N ASP A 235 0.89 13.56 12.63
CA ASP A 235 -0.01 12.45 12.30
C ASP A 235 -1.09 12.20 13.38
N ASN A 236 -1.17 13.07 14.38
CA ASN A 236 -2.13 12.95 15.48
C ASN A 236 -2.67 14.32 15.90
N ALA A 237 -3.93 14.34 16.31
CA ALA A 237 -4.63 15.57 16.73
C ALA A 237 -4.06 16.19 18.03
N SER A 238 -3.32 15.44 18.83
CA SER A 238 -2.65 15.93 20.05
C SER A 238 -1.39 16.72 19.75
N LEU A 239 -0.92 16.75 18.50
CA LEU A 239 0.28 17.45 18.03
C LEU A 239 1.53 17.08 18.83
N THR A 240 1.66 15.80 19.20
CA THR A 240 2.77 15.25 19.98
C THR A 240 3.71 14.42 19.08
N GLY A 241 4.94 14.21 19.56
CA GLY A 241 5.97 13.50 18.82
C GLY A 241 6.78 14.41 17.91
N SER A 242 7.33 13.87 16.84
CA SER A 242 8.10 14.60 15.82
C SER A 242 7.22 14.99 14.63
N PRO A 243 7.47 16.14 14.00
CA PRO A 243 6.79 16.51 12.78
C PRO A 243 7.04 15.52 11.64
N VAL A 244 6.01 15.28 10.82
CA VAL A 244 6.07 14.43 9.63
C VAL A 244 6.48 15.28 8.42
N THR A 245 7.45 14.81 7.64
CA THR A 245 7.96 15.51 6.45
C THR A 245 7.68 14.81 5.13
N SER A 246 7.19 13.56 5.19
CA SER A 246 6.83 12.77 4.00
C SER A 246 5.74 11.76 4.33
N ILE A 247 5.00 11.36 3.30
CA ILE A 247 4.09 10.21 3.34
C ILE A 247 4.86 9.01 2.80
N ARG A 248 5.01 7.98 3.61
CA ARG A 248 5.54 6.70 3.17
C ARG A 248 4.40 5.89 2.54
N THR A 249 4.47 5.71 1.22
CA THR A 249 3.39 5.06 0.47
C THR A 249 3.25 3.58 0.79
N MET A 250 4.36 2.93 1.19
CA MET A 250 4.38 1.54 1.64
C MET A 250 3.69 1.27 2.99
N ASP A 251 3.29 2.32 3.72
CA ASP A 251 2.50 2.14 4.95
C ASP A 251 1.09 1.57 4.65
N ALA A 252 0.57 1.81 3.44
CA ALA A 252 -0.67 1.23 2.93
C ALA A 252 -1.89 1.48 3.86
N GLU A 253 -2.06 2.72 4.33
CA GLU A 253 -3.13 3.12 5.23
C GLU A 253 -3.61 4.55 4.95
N ASN A 254 -4.84 4.87 5.33
CA ASN A 254 -5.34 6.24 5.26
C ASN A 254 -4.55 7.15 6.20
N LYS A 255 -4.17 8.34 5.72
CA LYS A 255 -3.39 9.32 6.48
C LYS A 255 -4.22 10.54 6.83
N GLN A 256 -3.99 11.09 8.02
CA GLN A 256 -4.56 12.35 8.45
C GLN A 256 -3.47 13.19 9.12
N TYR A 257 -3.28 14.41 8.63
CA TYR A 257 -2.24 15.31 9.13
C TYR A 257 -2.84 16.59 9.71
N TYR A 258 -2.22 17.06 10.79
CA TYR A 258 -2.64 18.21 11.57
C TYR A 258 -1.53 19.26 11.59
N ALA A 259 -1.81 20.48 11.15
CA ALA A 259 -0.88 21.58 11.22
C ALA A 259 -0.70 22.06 12.66
N LYS A 260 0.55 22.29 13.08
CA LYS A 260 0.88 22.92 14.35
C LYS A 260 1.45 24.31 14.10
N TRP A 261 0.92 25.29 14.81
CA TRP A 261 1.29 26.70 14.72
C TRP A 261 1.97 27.15 16.01
N SER A 262 2.78 28.23 15.93
CA SER A 262 3.29 28.90 17.12
C SER A 262 2.13 29.34 18.02
N SER A 263 2.31 29.25 19.34
CA SER A 263 1.30 29.67 20.33
C SER A 263 1.15 31.18 20.41
N THR A 264 2.21 31.93 20.00
CA THR A 264 2.25 33.36 19.96
C THR A 264 2.34 33.84 18.54
N PRO A 265 1.62 34.92 18.16
CA PRO A 265 1.79 35.55 16.85
C PRO A 265 3.21 36.10 16.65
N ILE A 266 3.64 36.15 15.40
CA ILE A 266 4.91 36.76 15.02
C ILE A 266 4.84 38.27 15.31
N SER A 267 5.89 38.82 15.93
CA SER A 267 6.03 40.25 16.18
C SER A 267 6.79 40.90 15.04
N TYR A 268 6.23 41.98 14.49
CA TYR A 268 6.78 42.76 13.38
C TYR A 268 7.26 44.11 13.90
N PRO A 269 8.51 44.53 13.62
CA PRO A 269 9.04 45.84 14.07
C PRO A 269 8.42 46.98 13.31
N ILE A 270 8.28 48.13 13.99
CA ILE A 270 7.94 49.43 13.40
C ILE A 270 9.14 50.35 13.67
N VAL A 271 9.74 50.85 12.60
CA VAL A 271 10.88 51.79 12.67
C VAL A 271 10.40 53.18 12.28
N TYR A 272 10.84 54.22 13.02
CA TYR A 272 10.53 55.62 12.75
C TYR A 272 11.82 56.36 12.50
N THR A 273 11.96 56.99 11.33
CA THR A 273 13.02 57.95 11.00
C THR A 273 12.46 59.34 11.12
N LEU A 274 12.92 60.11 12.11
CA LEU A 274 12.34 61.40 12.47
C LEU A 274 12.81 62.55 11.56
N ASN A 275 13.87 62.36 10.76
CA ASN A 275 14.40 63.36 9.81
C ASN A 275 14.70 64.71 10.44
N ASP A 276 15.26 64.70 11.64
CA ASP A 276 15.53 65.92 12.47
C ASP A 276 17.02 66.30 12.56
N VAL A 277 17.87 65.67 11.77
CA VAL A 277 19.33 65.86 11.81
C VAL A 277 19.72 67.22 11.28
N SER A 278 18.90 67.80 10.40
CA SER A 278 19.15 69.15 9.83
C SER A 278 17.89 70.02 9.87
N PRO A 279 18.00 71.26 10.32
CA PRO A 279 19.15 71.84 11.02
C PRO A 279 19.35 71.26 12.42
N ALA A 280 20.61 71.16 12.85
CA ALA A 280 20.95 70.61 14.16
C ALA A 280 20.38 71.50 15.31
N GLY A 281 20.12 70.85 16.45
CA GLY A 281 19.61 71.54 17.64
C GLY A 281 18.08 71.58 17.78
N HIS A 282 17.34 70.95 16.85
CA HIS A 282 15.88 70.84 16.88
C HIS A 282 15.46 69.37 16.82
N PRO A 283 15.69 68.59 17.88
CA PRO A 283 15.34 67.15 17.88
C PRO A 283 13.83 66.99 17.78
N ALA A 284 13.44 65.99 17.02
CA ALA A 284 12.05 65.57 16.97
C ALA A 284 11.76 64.46 17.99
N THR A 285 10.53 64.35 18.38
CA THR A 285 10.05 63.30 19.32
C THR A 285 8.92 62.49 18.69
N ASN A 286 9.09 61.19 18.63
CA ASN A 286 8.01 60.26 18.35
C ASN A 286 7.20 60.07 19.63
N PRO A 287 5.84 60.20 19.60
CA PRO A 287 5.05 59.90 20.77
C PRO A 287 5.28 58.48 21.30
N ALA A 288 5.42 58.33 22.61
CA ALA A 288 5.58 57.01 23.25
C ALA A 288 4.41 56.04 23.00
N ALA A 289 3.26 56.58 22.62
CA ALA A 289 2.08 55.79 22.25
C ALA A 289 2.15 55.20 20.84
N ASN A 290 3.10 55.64 19.98
CA ASN A 290 3.37 54.98 18.71
C ASN A 290 4.14 53.67 19.00
N LEU A 291 3.57 52.55 18.54
CA LEU A 291 4.11 51.21 18.79
C LEU A 291 5.48 51.05 18.08
N THR A 292 6.42 50.35 18.70
CA THR A 292 7.67 49.93 18.09
C THR A 292 7.64 48.53 17.50
N SER A 293 6.57 47.81 17.76
CA SER A 293 6.28 46.49 17.16
C SER A 293 4.79 46.19 17.27
N TYR A 294 4.34 45.26 16.45
CA TYR A 294 2.96 44.80 16.46
C TYR A 294 2.84 43.32 16.07
N THR A 295 1.70 42.75 16.28
CA THR A 295 1.32 41.40 15.81
C THR A 295 0.00 41.50 15.05
N VAL A 296 -0.38 40.43 14.34
CA VAL A 296 -1.69 40.37 13.65
C VAL A 296 -2.89 40.50 14.61
N LEU A 297 -2.70 40.34 15.92
CA LEU A 297 -3.74 40.51 16.94
C LEU A 297 -3.75 41.93 17.57
N THR A 298 -2.81 42.80 17.20
CA THR A 298 -2.76 44.17 17.72
C THR A 298 -4.05 44.90 17.34
N ASN A 299 -4.63 45.61 18.31
CA ASN A 299 -5.91 46.31 18.18
C ASN A 299 -7.04 45.42 17.65
N GLY A 300 -7.11 44.13 18.11
CA GLY A 300 -8.13 43.18 17.68
C GLY A 300 -8.09 42.87 16.19
N SER A 301 -6.88 42.84 15.59
CA SER A 301 -6.63 42.69 14.15
C SER A 301 -7.13 43.86 13.29
N GLY A 302 -7.47 44.97 13.94
CA GLY A 302 -7.88 46.21 13.25
C GLY A 302 -6.70 47.09 12.85
N ASN A 303 -7.04 48.37 12.51
CA ASN A 303 -6.02 49.33 12.12
C ASN A 303 -5.23 49.85 13.32
N ILE A 304 -3.95 50.01 13.13
CA ILE A 304 -2.99 50.61 14.05
C ILE A 304 -2.82 52.08 13.60
N SER A 305 -3.18 53.06 14.48
CA SER A 305 -3.06 54.46 14.17
C SER A 305 -1.65 54.96 14.45
N LEU A 306 -1.18 55.87 13.62
CA LEU A 306 0.11 56.57 13.77
C LEU A 306 -0.16 58.01 14.30
N LEU A 307 0.32 58.27 15.50
CA LEU A 307 0.20 59.61 16.08
C LEU A 307 1.30 60.53 15.51
N PRO A 308 1.00 61.85 15.33
CA PRO A 308 1.92 62.82 14.79
C PRO A 308 3.14 63.00 15.69
N ALA A 309 4.32 63.05 15.10
CA ALA A 309 5.57 63.44 15.78
C ALA A 309 5.58 64.94 16.08
N SER A 310 6.40 65.38 17.02
CA SER A 310 6.60 66.77 17.34
C SER A 310 8.05 67.23 17.15
N ARG A 311 8.28 68.46 16.65
CA ARG A 311 9.58 69.08 16.49
C ARG A 311 9.43 70.59 16.73
N ASN A 312 10.22 71.10 17.67
CA ASN A 312 10.09 72.52 18.03
C ASN A 312 10.45 73.44 16.83
N GLY A 313 9.53 74.35 16.51
CA GLY A 313 9.67 75.30 15.39
C GLY A 313 9.32 74.73 14.01
N TYR A 314 8.73 73.51 13.93
CA TYR A 314 8.34 72.90 12.67
C TYR A 314 6.91 72.33 12.78
N THR A 315 6.22 72.34 11.65
CA THR A 315 4.91 71.65 11.53
C THR A 315 5.10 70.27 10.99
N PHE A 316 4.49 69.26 11.64
CA PHE A 316 4.48 67.90 11.16
C PHE A 316 3.50 67.77 9.95
N GLU A 317 4.07 67.35 8.77
CA GLU A 317 3.30 67.17 7.53
C GLU A 317 2.82 65.73 7.33
N GLY A 318 3.30 64.77 8.11
CA GLY A 318 2.83 63.39 8.09
C GLY A 318 3.92 62.35 8.12
N TRP A 319 3.53 61.12 8.32
CA TRP A 319 4.34 59.92 8.17
C TRP A 319 4.28 59.44 6.72
N TYR A 320 5.40 59.00 6.16
CA TYR A 320 5.53 58.41 4.82
C TYR A 320 6.25 57.07 4.92
N ASP A 321 5.93 56.12 4.04
CA ASP A 321 6.57 54.80 3.96
C ASP A 321 7.86 54.83 3.11
N ASN A 322 8.22 55.99 2.60
CA ASN A 322 9.41 56.17 1.77
C ASN A 322 10.16 57.49 2.10
N ALA A 323 11.46 57.47 1.97
CA ALA A 323 12.31 58.63 2.29
C ALA A 323 12.18 59.79 1.29
N SER A 324 11.55 59.59 0.13
CA SER A 324 11.30 60.62 -0.89
C SER A 324 9.99 61.38 -0.63
N PHE A 325 9.21 61.02 0.39
CA PHE A 325 7.93 61.64 0.78
C PHE A 325 6.93 61.69 -0.38
N THR A 326 6.96 60.67 -1.25
CA THR A 326 6.00 60.53 -2.35
C THR A 326 4.72 59.88 -1.87
N GLY A 327 3.58 60.21 -2.49
CA GLY A 327 2.27 59.69 -2.12
C GLY A 327 1.58 60.55 -1.06
N ALA A 328 0.52 60.01 -0.45
CA ALA A 328 -0.21 60.62 0.64
C ALA A 328 0.38 60.28 2.01
N PRO A 329 0.30 61.16 3.02
CA PRO A 329 0.69 60.82 4.38
C PRO A 329 -0.09 59.64 4.92
N ILE A 330 0.59 58.77 5.67
CA ILE A 330 0.01 57.55 6.28
C ILE A 330 -0.42 57.88 7.71
N THR A 331 -1.66 57.62 8.04
CA THR A 331 -2.23 57.84 9.37
C THR A 331 -2.44 56.56 10.18
N GLY A 332 -2.23 55.40 9.54
CA GLY A 332 -2.34 54.11 10.16
C GLY A 332 -2.22 52.99 9.12
N PHE A 333 -2.21 51.73 9.57
CA PHE A 333 -2.09 50.56 8.74
C PHE A 333 -2.79 49.33 9.40
N PRO A 334 -3.26 48.35 8.63
CA PRO A 334 -3.86 47.16 9.18
C PRO A 334 -2.86 46.26 9.92
N ALA A 335 -3.23 45.74 11.11
CA ALA A 335 -2.39 44.77 11.81
C ALA A 335 -2.20 43.46 11.00
N MET A 336 -3.14 43.16 10.09
CA MET A 336 -3.08 42.00 9.21
C MET A 336 -2.06 42.10 8.06
N ASP A 337 -1.40 43.24 7.87
CA ASP A 337 -0.32 43.36 6.89
C ASP A 337 0.86 42.40 7.19
N ALA A 338 1.08 42.10 8.49
CA ALA A 338 2.01 41.07 8.95
C ALA A 338 3.44 41.24 8.34
N GLU A 339 3.97 42.46 8.35
CA GLU A 339 5.30 42.78 7.81
C GLU A 339 5.96 43.90 8.63
N ALA A 340 7.29 43.99 8.55
CA ALA A 340 8.02 45.11 9.17
C ALA A 340 7.60 46.43 8.53
N LYS A 341 7.41 47.46 9.32
CA LYS A 341 7.04 48.81 8.86
C LYS A 341 8.17 49.81 9.12
N HIS A 342 8.36 50.74 8.19
CA HIS A 342 9.30 51.84 8.34
C HIS A 342 8.63 53.15 7.90
N TYR A 343 8.58 54.15 8.81
CA TYR A 343 7.95 55.41 8.55
C TYR A 343 8.93 56.56 8.70
N TYR A 344 8.84 57.55 7.80
CA TYR A 344 9.66 58.74 7.71
C TYR A 344 8.81 59.96 8.03
N ALA A 345 9.23 60.78 9.03
CA ALA A 345 8.57 62.02 9.37
C ALA A 345 8.91 63.10 8.33
N LYS A 346 7.87 63.77 7.83
CA LYS A 346 8.04 64.95 6.98
C LYS A 346 7.70 66.20 7.77
N TRP A 347 8.54 67.19 7.62
CA TRP A 347 8.43 68.48 8.32
C TRP A 347 8.29 69.62 7.33
N SER A 348 7.53 70.72 7.71
CA SER A 348 7.50 71.99 7.01
C SER A 348 8.90 72.63 7.00
N VAL A 349 9.03 73.75 6.29
CA VAL A 349 10.08 74.71 6.59
C VAL A 349 9.89 75.24 8.03
N ALA A 350 10.96 75.80 8.60
CA ALA A 350 10.89 76.38 9.95
C ALA A 350 9.74 77.39 10.08
N ASN A 351 8.96 77.24 11.15
CA ASN A 351 7.81 78.11 11.41
C ASN A 351 8.34 79.56 11.67
N THR A 352 7.66 80.55 11.13
CA THR A 352 7.94 81.94 11.39
C THR A 352 7.07 82.44 12.56
N TYR A 353 7.67 83.00 13.55
CA TYR A 353 7.02 83.57 14.70
C TYR A 353 7.12 85.09 14.68
N THR A 354 6.07 85.81 14.97
CA THR A 354 6.05 87.28 15.11
C THR A 354 6.36 87.73 16.54
N VAL A 355 7.20 88.67 16.67
CA VAL A 355 7.43 89.33 17.97
C VAL A 355 6.75 90.69 17.94
N ALA A 356 5.81 90.89 18.82
CA ALA A 356 5.12 92.18 18.98
C ALA A 356 5.61 92.80 20.28
N TYR A 357 5.93 94.05 20.17
CA TYR A 357 6.30 94.83 21.33
C TYR A 357 5.23 95.88 21.60
N THR A 358 4.80 96.02 22.84
CA THR A 358 3.90 97.03 23.29
C THR A 358 4.73 98.05 24.12
N LEU A 359 4.89 99.15 23.57
CA LEU A 359 5.62 100.24 24.23
C LEU A 359 4.66 101.02 25.14
N ASN A 360 4.65 100.74 26.41
CA ASN A 360 3.79 101.44 27.37
C ASN A 360 4.32 102.83 27.68
N ASP A 361 4.28 103.71 26.67
CA ASP A 361 4.84 105.04 26.69
C ASP A 361 3.84 106.18 26.83
N GLY A 362 2.59 105.77 27.19
CA GLY A 362 1.45 106.70 27.27
C GLY A 362 1.51 107.73 28.41
N THR A 363 2.42 107.56 29.34
CA THR A 363 2.60 108.56 30.40
C THR A 363 4.03 108.52 31.02
N PRO A 364 4.67 109.62 31.24
CA PRO A 364 4.17 110.98 30.98
C PRO A 364 4.34 111.43 29.50
N ALA A 365 3.41 112.28 29.05
CA ALA A 365 3.37 112.75 27.68
C ALA A 365 4.69 113.51 27.29
N GLY A 366 5.28 113.16 26.12
CA GLY A 366 6.48 113.76 25.58
C GLY A 366 7.73 112.92 25.70
N HIS A 367 7.65 111.67 26.20
CA HIS A 367 8.80 110.75 26.27
C HIS A 367 8.50 109.46 25.53
N PRO A 368 8.42 109.49 24.20
CA PRO A 368 8.12 108.28 23.44
C PRO A 368 9.22 107.26 23.60
N ALA A 369 8.82 106.00 23.90
CA ALA A 369 9.71 104.87 23.91
C ALA A 369 10.03 104.40 22.47
N THR A 370 11.23 103.90 22.23
CA THR A 370 11.64 103.29 20.96
C THR A 370 11.92 101.80 21.23
N ASN A 371 11.47 100.95 20.30
CA ASN A 371 11.84 99.52 20.34
C ASN A 371 13.29 99.43 19.76
N PRO A 372 14.24 98.82 20.52
CA PRO A 372 15.64 98.61 20.04
C PRO A 372 15.71 97.63 18.86
#